data_ff3e5b1a926b0ebacd59f1a77e7d464b
#
_entry.id   ff3e5b1a926b0ebacd59f1a77e7d464b
#
_cell.length_a   1.000
_cell.length_b   1.000
_cell.length_c   1.000
_cell.angle_alpha   90.00
_cell.angle_beta   90.00
_cell.angle_gamma   90.00
#
_symmetry.space_group_name_H-M   'P 1'
#
loop_
_entity.id
_entity.type
_entity.pdbx_description
1 polymer ?
#
loop_
_entity_poly.entity_id
_entity_poly.type
_entity_poly.pdbx_seq_one_letter_code
_entity_poly.pdbx_strand_id
1 'polypeptide(L)'
;IVIGADPPSIYSASAPLPPTVDEFLFAGFLRKQPVSLVRAITCDLEVPAEADFVFEGYIDPSEDLVIEGPFGDHTGFYSEADYYPRVHITAVTMRRDAVYSTTIVGVPPMEDYYLGHATERIFLPLLRLTIPEIVDYHMPAEGIFHNLVFVSIDKQYPGQAYKVMNAMWGQGLMSLAKVLVVLDKEVNVRDPFEAWWVALNNIDPERDTRFTMGPMDVLDHSSRAFTYGSKMGIDATRKFPEEGFTRDWPRKIEMDAATRERVDAMWSELGL
;
A
#
# COMPACT_ATOMS: atom_id res chain seq x y z
N ILE A 1 -0.92 21.87 11.17
CA ILE A 1 -1.31 21.27 9.88
C ILE A 1 -0.51 21.98 8.80
N VAL A 2 0.17 21.21 7.96
CA VAL A 2 1.01 21.72 6.86
C VAL A 2 0.38 21.33 5.53
N ILE A 3 0.24 22.29 4.63
CA ILE A 3 -0.20 22.07 3.25
C ILE A 3 0.88 22.58 2.31
N GLY A 4 1.22 21.80 1.29
CA GLY A 4 2.26 22.12 0.34
C GLY A 4 3.64 22.12 0.99
N ALA A 5 4.36 21.06 0.73
CA ALA A 5 5.76 20.88 1.01
C ALA A 5 6.34 20.08 -0.16
N ASP A 6 7.62 19.70 -0.10
CA ASP A 6 8.14 18.81 -1.12
C ASP A 6 7.53 17.41 -1.01
N PRO A 7 7.47 16.62 -2.11
CA PRO A 7 6.86 15.29 -2.10
C PRO A 7 7.43 14.34 -1.03
N PRO A 8 8.74 14.29 -0.74
CA PRO A 8 9.26 13.48 0.37
C PRO A 8 8.70 13.84 1.74
N SER A 9 8.49 15.11 2.03
CA SER A 9 7.91 15.56 3.31
C SER A 9 6.43 15.16 3.41
N ILE A 10 5.66 15.34 2.33
CA ILE A 10 4.25 14.92 2.28
C ILE A 10 4.14 13.40 2.43
N TYR A 11 4.93 12.65 1.68
CA TYR A 11 4.94 11.19 1.74
C TYR A 11 5.31 10.67 3.14
N SER A 12 6.31 11.28 3.77
CA SER A 12 6.81 10.83 5.07
C SER A 12 5.76 10.92 6.18
N ALA A 13 4.81 11.84 6.08
CA ALA A 13 3.71 11.97 7.02
C ALA A 13 2.73 10.77 7.03
N SER A 14 2.69 10.00 5.93
CA SER A 14 1.84 8.81 5.79
C SER A 14 2.64 7.50 5.65
N ALA A 15 3.98 7.58 5.64
CA ALA A 15 4.82 6.41 5.49
C ALA A 15 4.67 5.43 6.67
N PRO A 16 4.71 4.10 6.44
CA PRO A 16 4.56 3.09 7.50
C PRO A 16 5.84 2.96 8.34
N LEU A 17 6.23 4.04 8.98
CA LEU A 17 7.44 4.12 9.81
C LEU A 17 7.22 3.47 11.19
N PRO A 18 8.26 2.86 11.77
CA PRO A 18 8.24 2.51 13.19
C PRO A 18 8.05 3.77 14.06
N PRO A 19 7.37 3.67 15.22
CA PRO A 19 7.06 4.82 16.07
C PRO A 19 8.28 5.60 16.60
N THR A 20 9.48 5.04 16.45
CA THR A 20 10.75 5.65 16.88
C THR A 20 11.51 6.36 15.77
N VAL A 21 10.98 6.36 14.55
CA VAL A 21 11.57 7.03 13.39
C VAL A 21 10.82 8.33 13.13
N ASP A 22 11.54 9.43 13.21
CA ASP A 22 11.02 10.77 12.93
C ASP A 22 10.76 10.96 11.43
N GLU A 23 9.59 11.49 11.07
CA GLU A 23 9.15 11.68 9.70
C GLU A 23 10.01 12.69 8.94
N PHE A 24 10.48 13.75 9.58
CA PHE A 24 11.39 14.70 8.93
C PHE A 24 12.77 14.12 8.68
N LEU A 25 13.24 13.23 9.58
CA LEU A 25 14.47 12.47 9.34
C LEU A 25 14.32 11.57 8.12
N PHE A 26 13.20 10.89 8.01
CA PHE A 26 12.90 10.04 6.85
C PHE A 26 12.71 10.84 5.56
N ALA A 27 12.03 11.98 5.61
CA ALA A 27 11.96 12.91 4.48
C ALA A 27 13.35 13.37 4.03
N GLY A 28 14.22 13.71 4.98
CA GLY A 28 15.62 14.05 4.72
C GLY A 28 16.39 12.92 4.04
N PHE A 29 16.17 11.68 4.47
CA PHE A 29 16.76 10.50 3.83
C PHE A 29 16.30 10.35 2.37
N LEU A 30 15.01 10.49 2.10
CA LEU A 30 14.44 10.37 0.75
C LEU A 30 14.94 11.47 -0.20
N ARG A 31 14.97 12.71 0.28
CA ARG A 31 15.41 13.88 -0.51
C ARG A 31 16.94 14.04 -0.56
N LYS A 32 17.70 13.24 0.20
CA LYS A 32 19.16 13.27 0.35
C LYS A 32 19.71 14.63 0.82
N GLN A 33 18.90 15.38 1.56
CA GLN A 33 19.28 16.64 2.21
C GLN A 33 18.33 16.93 3.38
N PRO A 34 18.78 17.65 4.43
CA PRO A 34 17.95 17.96 5.58
C PRO A 34 16.68 18.72 5.21
N VAL A 35 15.60 18.48 5.96
CA VAL A 35 14.41 19.33 5.95
C VAL A 35 14.72 20.55 6.82
N SER A 36 14.61 21.75 6.26
CA SER A 36 14.74 22.99 7.04
C SER A 36 13.48 23.20 7.86
N LEU A 37 13.64 23.35 9.16
CA LEU A 37 12.54 23.58 10.09
C LEU A 37 12.62 24.99 10.68
N VAL A 38 11.48 25.59 10.96
CA VAL A 38 11.33 26.86 11.67
C VAL A 38 10.31 26.73 12.79
N ARG A 39 10.47 27.51 13.85
CA ARG A 39 9.49 27.51 14.95
C ARG A 39 8.15 28.05 14.49
N ALA A 40 7.10 27.39 14.90
CA ALA A 40 5.74 27.88 14.82
C ALA A 40 5.56 29.16 15.65
N ILE A 41 4.53 29.96 15.34
CA ILE A 41 4.31 31.28 15.95
C ILE A 41 3.57 31.15 17.28
N THR A 42 2.59 30.24 17.35
CA THR A 42 1.65 30.13 18.48
C THR A 42 1.75 28.81 19.23
N CYS A 43 2.50 27.85 18.69
CA CYS A 43 2.74 26.53 19.33
C CYS A 43 4.25 26.31 19.52
N ASP A 44 4.62 25.50 20.52
CA ASP A 44 6.02 25.09 20.72
C ASP A 44 6.35 23.86 19.85
N LEU A 45 6.19 24.03 18.53
CA LEU A 45 6.46 23.02 17.51
C LEU A 45 7.34 23.62 16.42
N GLU A 46 8.01 22.74 15.66
CA GLU A 46 8.73 23.12 14.45
C GLU A 46 7.95 22.65 13.22
N VAL A 47 8.02 23.44 12.14
CA VAL A 47 7.32 23.18 10.90
C VAL A 47 8.28 23.35 9.72
N PRO A 48 8.03 22.68 8.57
CA PRO A 48 8.87 22.86 7.38
C PRO A 48 8.88 24.33 6.94
N ALA A 49 10.08 24.89 6.81
CA ALA A 49 10.29 26.28 6.42
C ALA A 49 9.78 26.62 5.01
N GLU A 50 9.67 25.58 4.16
CA GLU A 50 9.26 25.70 2.75
C GLU A 50 7.78 25.37 2.53
N ALA A 51 7.00 25.15 3.60
CA ALA A 51 5.57 24.88 3.51
C ALA A 51 4.82 26.04 2.82
N ASP A 52 3.84 25.71 1.98
CA ASP A 52 3.01 26.72 1.35
C ASP A 52 2.02 27.35 2.34
N PHE A 53 1.39 26.50 3.18
CA PHE A 53 0.49 26.93 4.25
C PHE A 53 0.79 26.17 5.54
N VAL A 54 0.71 26.86 6.66
CA VAL A 54 0.75 26.26 8.00
C VAL A 54 -0.42 26.78 8.82
N PHE A 55 -1.22 25.86 9.36
CA PHE A 55 -2.30 26.15 10.29
C PHE A 55 -1.85 25.69 11.67
N GLU A 56 -1.67 26.62 12.57
CA GLU A 56 -1.30 26.34 13.96
C GLU A 56 -2.53 26.32 14.83
N GLY A 57 -2.53 25.46 15.83
CA GLY A 57 -3.68 25.36 16.70
C GLY A 57 -3.55 24.26 17.74
N TYR A 58 -4.67 23.93 18.38
CA TYR A 58 -4.73 22.90 19.40
C TYR A 58 -6.05 22.13 19.35
N ILE A 59 -6.05 20.96 19.95
CA ILE A 59 -7.24 20.17 20.25
C ILE A 59 -7.41 20.19 21.77
N ASP A 60 -8.62 20.51 22.24
CA ASP A 60 -8.97 20.40 23.66
C ASP A 60 -9.68 19.07 23.91
N PRO A 61 -9.04 18.10 24.60
CA PRO A 61 -9.64 16.79 24.84
C PRO A 61 -10.83 16.84 25.83
N SER A 62 -11.11 17.97 26.45
CA SER A 62 -12.26 18.17 27.33
C SER A 62 -13.52 18.60 26.59
N GLU A 63 -13.42 18.99 25.33
CA GLU A 63 -14.57 19.36 24.51
C GLU A 63 -15.29 18.15 23.94
N ASP A 64 -16.59 18.31 23.70
CA ASP A 64 -17.39 17.31 23.01
C ASP A 64 -16.92 17.17 21.56
N LEU A 65 -16.89 15.92 21.08
CA LEU A 65 -16.64 15.60 19.68
C LEU A 65 -17.74 16.19 18.80
N VAL A 66 -17.41 16.55 17.57
CA VAL A 66 -18.32 17.09 16.58
C VAL A 66 -18.45 16.14 15.40
N ILE A 67 -19.62 16.13 14.77
CA ILE A 67 -19.87 15.32 13.57
C ILE A 67 -19.08 15.92 12.41
N GLU A 68 -18.30 15.06 11.74
CA GLU A 68 -17.62 15.34 10.49
C GLU A 68 -18.04 14.32 9.42
N GLY A 69 -18.07 14.75 8.17
CA GLY A 69 -18.45 13.90 7.04
C GLY A 69 -19.94 14.00 6.67
N PRO A 70 -20.39 13.22 5.69
CA PRO A 70 -19.55 12.37 4.85
C PRO A 70 -18.65 13.20 3.91
N PHE A 71 -17.48 12.66 3.57
CA PHE A 71 -16.57 13.26 2.58
C PHE A 71 -16.04 12.18 1.62
N GLY A 72 -15.66 12.59 0.40
CA GLY A 72 -15.03 11.68 -0.55
C GLY A 72 -13.58 11.40 -0.16
N ASP A 73 -13.17 10.15 -0.22
CA ASP A 73 -11.83 9.73 0.15
C ASP A 73 -11.24 8.73 -0.87
N HIS A 74 -10.01 8.26 -0.61
CA HIS A 74 -9.23 7.41 -1.51
C HIS A 74 -9.92 6.10 -1.92
N THR A 75 -10.92 5.65 -1.20
CA THR A 75 -11.72 4.48 -1.58
C THR A 75 -12.56 4.69 -2.84
N GLY A 76 -12.75 5.93 -3.26
CA GLY A 76 -13.68 6.30 -4.33
C GLY A 76 -15.15 6.33 -3.89
N PHE A 77 -15.41 6.15 -2.60
CA PHE A 77 -16.73 6.22 -1.98
C PHE A 77 -16.74 7.34 -0.93
N TYR A 78 -17.93 7.79 -0.57
CA TYR A 78 -18.10 8.69 0.57
C TYR A 78 -17.86 7.93 1.88
N SER A 79 -17.14 8.57 2.81
CA SER A 79 -17.00 8.10 4.18
C SER A 79 -18.34 8.10 4.91
N GLU A 80 -18.41 7.37 6.02
CA GLU A 80 -19.47 7.59 7.00
C GLU A 80 -19.23 8.91 7.75
N ALA A 81 -20.34 9.51 8.23
CA ALA A 81 -20.23 10.62 9.16
C ALA A 81 -19.99 10.08 10.57
N ASP A 82 -18.99 10.63 11.27
CA ASP A 82 -18.64 10.19 12.63
C ASP A 82 -18.20 11.36 13.50
N TYR A 83 -17.95 11.10 14.77
CA TYR A 83 -17.54 12.09 15.74
C TYR A 83 -16.03 12.24 15.80
N TYR A 84 -15.54 13.48 15.59
CA TYR A 84 -14.13 13.84 15.60
C TYR A 84 -13.82 15.01 16.54
N PRO A 85 -12.58 15.12 17.04
CA PRO A 85 -12.16 16.27 17.83
C PRO A 85 -12.12 17.54 16.96
N ARG A 86 -12.48 18.67 17.58
CA ARG A 86 -12.38 19.98 16.95
C ARG A 86 -10.96 20.52 17.05
N VAL A 87 -10.47 21.10 15.95
CA VAL A 87 -9.19 21.82 15.91
C VAL A 87 -9.44 23.31 16.02
N HIS A 88 -8.85 23.96 17.02
CA HIS A 88 -8.90 25.42 17.19
C HIS A 88 -7.69 26.07 16.53
N ILE A 89 -7.90 26.80 15.45
CA ILE A 89 -6.83 27.48 14.72
C ILE A 89 -6.47 28.80 15.42
N THR A 90 -5.19 28.95 15.74
CA THR A 90 -4.63 30.14 16.42
C THR A 90 -3.82 31.04 15.48
N ALA A 91 -3.21 30.46 14.45
CA ALA A 91 -2.52 31.22 13.43
C ALA A 91 -2.58 30.49 12.07
N VAL A 92 -2.55 31.29 11.02
CA VAL A 92 -2.37 30.80 9.64
C VAL A 92 -1.22 31.59 9.02
N THR A 93 -0.20 30.86 8.59
CA THR A 93 0.90 31.43 7.83
C THR A 93 0.97 30.83 6.44
N MET A 94 1.45 31.59 5.48
CA MET A 94 1.60 31.11 4.11
C MET A 94 2.78 31.78 3.44
N ARG A 95 3.34 31.11 2.45
CA ARG A 95 4.33 31.70 1.55
C ARG A 95 3.70 32.83 0.75
N ARG A 96 4.56 33.76 0.31
CA ARG A 96 4.11 34.88 -0.52
C ARG A 96 3.55 34.42 -1.88
N ASP A 97 4.11 33.34 -2.41
CA ASP A 97 3.80 32.68 -3.67
C ASP A 97 3.23 31.26 -3.46
N ALA A 98 2.42 31.08 -2.41
CA ALA A 98 1.88 29.79 -2.01
C ALA A 98 1.04 29.15 -3.11
N VAL A 99 1.20 27.84 -3.28
CA VAL A 99 0.40 26.98 -4.17
C VAL A 99 -0.39 26.00 -3.33
N TYR A 100 -1.71 26.02 -3.47
CA TYR A 100 -2.57 25.06 -2.81
C TYR A 100 -2.57 23.74 -3.57
N SER A 101 -1.85 22.76 -3.02
CA SER A 101 -1.83 21.41 -3.56
C SER A 101 -3.12 20.70 -3.21
N THR A 102 -3.79 20.14 -4.21
CA THR A 102 -5.07 19.43 -4.01
C THR A 102 -5.18 18.25 -4.97
N THR A 103 -6.08 17.33 -4.67
CA THR A 103 -6.48 16.23 -5.54
C THR A 103 -7.97 16.27 -5.80
N ILE A 104 -8.40 15.63 -6.88
CA ILE A 104 -9.82 15.41 -7.16
C ILE A 104 -10.12 13.96 -6.79
N VAL A 105 -10.90 13.79 -5.74
CA VAL A 105 -11.29 12.48 -5.23
C VAL A 105 -12.35 11.85 -6.13
N GLY A 106 -12.20 10.57 -6.41
CA GLY A 106 -13.13 9.83 -7.28
C GLY A 106 -12.77 8.36 -7.44
N VAL A 107 -13.14 7.81 -8.57
CA VAL A 107 -12.79 6.43 -8.91
C VAL A 107 -11.27 6.32 -9.13
N PRO A 108 -10.59 5.33 -8.52
CA PRO A 108 -9.14 5.12 -8.72
C PRO A 108 -8.75 4.95 -10.21
N PRO A 109 -7.50 5.30 -10.61
CA PRO A 109 -6.39 5.72 -9.73
C PRO A 109 -6.41 7.22 -9.42
N MET A 110 -5.96 7.57 -8.22
CA MET A 110 -5.70 8.94 -7.77
C MET A 110 -4.25 9.05 -7.28
N GLU A 111 -3.91 10.12 -6.53
CA GLU A 111 -2.55 10.31 -6.02
C GLU A 111 -2.10 9.20 -5.05
N ASP A 112 -3.03 8.67 -4.28
CA ASP A 112 -2.79 7.59 -3.32
C ASP A 112 -2.27 6.29 -3.97
N TYR A 113 -2.65 6.02 -5.22
CA TYR A 113 -2.04 4.95 -6.01
C TYR A 113 -0.52 5.13 -6.12
N TYR A 114 -0.06 6.35 -6.39
CA TYR A 114 1.38 6.65 -6.49
C TYR A 114 2.08 6.62 -5.14
N LEU A 115 1.39 7.03 -4.06
CA LEU A 115 1.89 6.90 -2.69
C LEU A 115 2.05 5.41 -2.32
N GLY A 116 1.06 4.58 -2.62
CA GLY A 116 1.13 3.14 -2.44
C GLY A 116 2.27 2.51 -3.24
N HIS A 117 2.43 2.90 -4.50
CA HIS A 117 3.51 2.42 -5.36
C HIS A 117 4.91 2.82 -4.86
N ALA A 118 5.07 4.04 -4.34
CA ALA A 118 6.30 4.45 -3.67
C ALA A 118 6.58 3.59 -2.42
N THR A 119 5.55 3.34 -1.61
CA THR A 119 5.63 2.48 -0.42
C THR A 119 6.11 1.07 -0.77
N GLU A 120 5.59 0.46 -1.82
CA GLU A 120 6.05 -0.85 -2.28
C GLU A 120 7.56 -0.91 -2.50
N ARG A 121 8.10 0.11 -3.13
CA ARG A 121 9.52 0.13 -3.52
C ARG A 121 10.43 0.50 -2.36
N ILE A 122 10.03 1.45 -1.54
CA ILE A 122 10.80 1.93 -0.39
C ILE A 122 10.86 0.86 0.69
N PHE A 123 9.73 0.19 0.98
CA PHE A 123 9.63 -0.73 2.11
C PHE A 123 9.85 -2.22 1.76
N LEU A 124 9.92 -2.60 0.48
CA LEU A 124 10.24 -3.98 0.10
C LEU A 124 11.54 -4.51 0.76
N PRO A 125 12.66 -3.78 0.78
CA PRO A 125 13.87 -4.27 1.44
C PRO A 125 13.67 -4.53 2.94
N LEU A 126 12.91 -3.69 3.64
CA LEU A 126 12.60 -3.86 5.06
C LEU A 126 11.67 -5.05 5.30
N LEU A 127 10.67 -5.23 4.45
CA LEU A 127 9.77 -6.38 4.51
C LEU A 127 10.54 -7.69 4.33
N ARG A 128 11.50 -7.72 3.41
CA ARG A 128 12.37 -8.88 3.17
C ARG A 128 13.33 -9.21 4.32
N LEU A 129 13.61 -8.28 5.22
CA LEU A 129 14.40 -8.58 6.42
C LEU A 129 13.62 -9.48 7.39
N THR A 130 12.31 -9.36 7.43
CA THR A 130 11.43 -10.14 8.33
C THR A 130 10.76 -11.32 7.63
N ILE A 131 10.54 -11.22 6.32
CA ILE A 131 9.90 -12.23 5.48
C ILE A 131 10.78 -12.46 4.24
N PRO A 132 11.92 -13.16 4.40
CA PRO A 132 12.97 -13.24 3.35
C PRO A 132 12.54 -13.97 2.08
N GLU A 133 11.49 -14.80 2.14
CA GLU A 133 10.94 -15.47 0.97
C GLU A 133 10.19 -14.55 0.01
N ILE A 134 9.80 -13.34 0.42
CA ILE A 134 9.15 -12.38 -0.47
C ILE A 134 10.15 -11.91 -1.54
N VAL A 135 9.76 -12.06 -2.80
CA VAL A 135 10.52 -11.57 -3.95
C VAL A 135 10.04 -10.17 -4.34
N ASP A 136 8.74 -10.00 -4.49
CA ASP A 136 8.11 -8.71 -4.78
C ASP A 136 6.68 -8.66 -4.24
N TYR A 137 6.10 -7.46 -4.15
CA TYR A 137 4.68 -7.27 -3.87
C TYR A 137 4.15 -6.04 -4.62
N HIS A 138 2.85 -6.02 -4.83
CA HIS A 138 2.16 -4.94 -5.53
C HIS A 138 0.79 -4.68 -4.91
N MET A 139 0.47 -3.42 -4.79
CA MET A 139 -0.81 -2.88 -4.31
C MET A 139 -1.51 -2.17 -5.48
N PRO A 140 -2.31 -2.89 -6.29
CA PRO A 140 -2.89 -2.34 -7.50
C PRO A 140 -3.96 -1.27 -7.21
N ALA A 141 -4.21 -0.40 -8.20
CA ALA A 141 -5.18 0.68 -8.07
C ALA A 141 -6.59 0.19 -7.71
N GLU A 142 -6.99 -0.96 -8.24
CA GLU A 142 -8.28 -1.60 -7.98
C GLU A 142 -8.45 -2.01 -6.50
N GLY A 143 -7.35 -2.21 -5.81
CA GLY A 143 -7.30 -2.51 -4.39
C GLY A 143 -7.12 -1.28 -3.51
N ILE A 144 -7.15 -0.08 -4.06
CA ILE A 144 -6.93 1.18 -3.32
C ILE A 144 -5.76 1.05 -2.34
N PHE A 145 -4.65 0.52 -2.82
CA PHE A 145 -3.38 0.14 -2.20
C PHE A 145 -3.44 -0.75 -0.94
N HIS A 146 -4.54 -0.92 -0.25
CA HIS A 146 -4.60 -1.82 0.92
C HIS A 146 -5.65 -2.93 0.84
N ASN A 147 -6.71 -2.79 0.04
CA ASN A 147 -7.73 -3.82 -0.05
C ASN A 147 -7.29 -5.06 -0.84
N LEU A 148 -6.31 -4.92 -1.74
CA LEU A 148 -5.75 -6.02 -2.50
C LEU A 148 -4.24 -5.91 -2.55
N VAL A 149 -3.54 -6.98 -2.20
CA VAL A 149 -2.08 -7.07 -2.31
C VAL A 149 -1.71 -8.38 -2.99
N PHE A 150 -0.98 -8.29 -4.10
CA PHE A 150 -0.31 -9.43 -4.72
C PHE A 150 1.10 -9.56 -4.13
N VAL A 151 1.52 -10.78 -3.82
CA VAL A 151 2.84 -11.07 -3.26
C VAL A 151 3.45 -12.25 -3.99
N SER A 152 4.64 -12.11 -4.54
CA SER A 152 5.40 -13.25 -5.05
C SER A 152 6.42 -13.72 -4.04
N ILE A 153 6.53 -15.05 -3.90
CA ILE A 153 7.45 -15.69 -2.95
C ILE A 153 8.27 -16.79 -3.59
N ASP A 154 9.47 -17.00 -3.09
CA ASP A 154 10.28 -18.17 -3.40
C ASP A 154 9.89 -19.32 -2.45
N LYS A 155 8.82 -20.03 -2.81
CA LYS A 155 8.24 -21.10 -1.98
C LYS A 155 9.15 -22.33 -1.92
N GLN A 156 9.50 -22.77 -0.71
CA GLN A 156 10.42 -23.87 -0.45
C GLN A 156 9.76 -25.08 0.25
N TYR A 157 8.60 -24.90 0.89
CA TYR A 157 7.94 -25.95 1.67
C TYR A 157 6.42 -25.74 1.73
N PRO A 158 5.65 -26.80 2.03
CA PRO A 158 4.20 -26.74 2.16
C PRO A 158 3.74 -25.75 3.22
N GLY A 159 2.69 -24.98 2.94
CA GLY A 159 2.10 -24.01 3.87
C GLY A 159 2.88 -22.69 4.03
N GLN A 160 3.97 -22.49 3.30
CA GLN A 160 4.76 -21.25 3.41
C GLN A 160 3.97 -20.02 2.98
N ALA A 161 3.05 -20.12 2.03
CA ALA A 161 2.16 -19.03 1.65
C ALA A 161 1.34 -18.51 2.85
N TYR A 162 0.84 -19.42 3.69
CA TYR A 162 0.10 -19.04 4.90
C TYR A 162 0.98 -18.38 5.97
N LYS A 163 2.24 -18.79 6.07
CA LYS A 163 3.23 -18.10 6.93
C LYS A 163 3.39 -16.65 6.46
N VAL A 164 3.52 -16.43 5.15
CA VAL A 164 3.66 -15.08 4.57
C VAL A 164 2.41 -14.24 4.83
N MET A 165 1.21 -14.78 4.58
CA MET A 165 -0.05 -14.07 4.86
C MET A 165 -0.13 -13.62 6.32
N ASN A 166 0.13 -14.52 7.27
CA ASN A 166 0.08 -14.21 8.70
C ASN A 166 1.15 -13.19 9.11
N ALA A 167 2.35 -13.28 8.54
CA ALA A 167 3.42 -12.34 8.81
C ALA A 167 3.10 -10.93 8.27
N MET A 168 2.52 -10.82 7.07
CA MET A 168 2.10 -9.55 6.51
C MET A 168 0.96 -8.92 7.31
N TRP A 169 -0.08 -9.67 7.63
CA TRP A 169 -1.19 -9.18 8.47
C TRP A 169 -0.77 -8.83 9.90
N GLY A 170 0.39 -9.28 10.34
CA GLY A 170 0.98 -8.93 11.64
C GLY A 170 1.88 -7.69 11.61
N GLN A 171 2.07 -7.01 10.48
CA GLN A 171 3.05 -5.94 10.34
C GLN A 171 2.43 -4.60 9.93
N GLY A 172 2.50 -3.60 10.82
CA GLY A 172 2.19 -2.21 10.52
C GLY A 172 0.93 -2.01 9.69
N LEU A 173 1.00 -1.19 8.65
CA LEU A 173 -0.13 -0.92 7.74
C LEU A 173 -0.55 -2.12 6.89
N MET A 174 0.33 -3.14 6.69
CA MET A 174 -0.08 -4.39 6.05
C MET A 174 -1.16 -5.13 6.85
N SER A 175 -1.30 -4.83 8.14
CA SER A 175 -2.40 -5.33 8.96
C SER A 175 -3.78 -4.93 8.46
N LEU A 176 -3.88 -3.88 7.66
CA LEU A 176 -5.13 -3.40 7.04
C LEU A 176 -5.45 -4.13 5.72
N ALA A 177 -4.50 -4.88 5.13
CA ALA A 177 -4.73 -5.57 3.87
C ALA A 177 -5.91 -6.55 3.97
N LYS A 178 -6.91 -6.35 3.10
CA LYS A 178 -8.15 -7.15 3.10
C LYS A 178 -7.98 -8.47 2.37
N VAL A 179 -7.40 -8.43 1.17
CA VAL A 179 -7.16 -9.61 0.32
C VAL A 179 -5.66 -9.71 0.03
N LEU A 180 -5.07 -10.85 0.37
CA LEU A 180 -3.70 -11.20 0.00
C LEU A 180 -3.72 -12.36 -0.98
N VAL A 181 -3.09 -12.18 -2.14
CA VAL A 181 -2.89 -13.25 -3.13
C VAL A 181 -1.40 -13.56 -3.20
N VAL A 182 -1.02 -14.75 -2.77
CA VAL A 182 0.38 -15.21 -2.76
C VAL A 182 0.64 -16.07 -3.98
N LEU A 183 1.68 -15.71 -4.73
CA LEU A 183 2.04 -16.28 -6.02
C LEU A 183 3.51 -16.77 -6.00
N ASP A 184 3.88 -17.60 -6.96
CA ASP A 184 5.27 -18.00 -7.14
C ASP A 184 6.14 -16.84 -7.68
N LYS A 185 7.45 -16.91 -7.42
CA LYS A 185 8.43 -15.86 -7.75
C LYS A 185 8.54 -15.52 -9.23
N GLU A 186 8.12 -16.43 -10.10
CA GLU A 186 8.17 -16.26 -11.57
C GLU A 186 7.03 -15.36 -12.10
N VAL A 187 6.01 -15.09 -11.26
CA VAL A 187 4.86 -14.28 -11.64
C VAL A 187 5.18 -12.80 -11.45
N ASN A 188 4.94 -12.01 -12.48
CA ASN A 188 5.04 -10.57 -12.38
C ASN A 188 3.81 -10.00 -11.63
N VAL A 189 3.94 -9.85 -10.32
CA VAL A 189 2.84 -9.31 -9.48
C VAL A 189 2.48 -7.87 -9.77
N ARG A 190 3.32 -7.13 -10.53
CA ARG A 190 3.03 -5.76 -10.95
C ARG A 190 2.13 -5.67 -12.18
N ASP A 191 1.87 -6.80 -12.81
CA ASP A 191 0.85 -6.94 -13.83
C ASP A 191 -0.38 -7.64 -13.22
N PRO A 192 -1.43 -6.91 -12.85
CA PRO A 192 -2.63 -7.49 -12.25
C PRO A 192 -3.31 -8.51 -13.15
N PHE A 193 -3.19 -8.37 -14.46
CA PHE A 193 -3.72 -9.35 -15.39
C PHE A 193 -2.97 -10.69 -15.26
N GLU A 194 -1.63 -10.67 -15.30
CA GLU A 194 -0.84 -11.90 -15.12
C GLU A 194 -1.07 -12.50 -13.75
N ALA A 195 -1.08 -11.68 -12.69
CA ALA A 195 -1.29 -12.14 -11.33
C ALA A 195 -2.63 -12.86 -11.15
N TRP A 196 -3.73 -12.28 -11.62
CA TRP A 196 -5.05 -12.92 -11.58
C TRP A 196 -5.16 -14.12 -12.51
N TRP A 197 -4.62 -14.02 -13.73
CA TRP A 197 -4.63 -15.15 -14.66
C TRP A 197 -3.95 -16.39 -14.06
N VAL A 198 -2.78 -16.23 -13.46
CA VAL A 198 -2.07 -17.32 -12.80
C VAL A 198 -2.84 -17.78 -11.56
N ALA A 199 -3.27 -16.86 -10.70
CA ALA A 199 -3.98 -17.20 -9.48
C ALA A 199 -5.21 -18.07 -9.77
N LEU A 200 -6.07 -17.63 -10.69
CA LEU A 200 -7.33 -18.33 -11.01
C LEU A 200 -7.12 -19.71 -11.66
N ASN A 201 -5.95 -19.95 -12.26
CA ASN A 201 -5.60 -21.27 -12.81
C ASN A 201 -4.93 -22.20 -11.78
N ASN A 202 -4.36 -21.63 -10.72
CA ASN A 202 -3.59 -22.40 -9.74
C ASN A 202 -4.39 -22.82 -8.50
N ILE A 203 -5.50 -22.12 -8.20
CA ILE A 203 -6.26 -22.37 -6.97
C ILE A 203 -7.36 -23.40 -7.15
N ASP A 204 -7.54 -24.18 -6.08
CA ASP A 204 -8.82 -24.80 -5.70
C ASP A 204 -9.37 -23.94 -4.57
N PRO A 205 -10.49 -23.20 -4.76
CA PRO A 205 -10.94 -22.22 -3.77
C PRO A 205 -11.14 -22.75 -2.36
N GLU A 206 -11.61 -23.98 -2.20
CA GLU A 206 -11.83 -24.58 -0.89
C GLU A 206 -10.49 -24.91 -0.19
N ARG A 207 -9.52 -25.45 -0.92
CA ARG A 207 -8.21 -25.81 -0.40
C ARG A 207 -7.33 -24.58 -0.12
N ASP A 208 -7.37 -23.58 -1.02
CA ASP A 208 -6.34 -22.55 -1.13
C ASP A 208 -6.77 -21.18 -0.56
N THR A 209 -8.02 -21.07 -0.10
CA THR A 209 -8.51 -19.82 0.50
C THR A 209 -8.59 -19.94 2.02
N ARG A 210 -8.15 -18.90 2.70
CA ARG A 210 -8.27 -18.78 4.16
C ARG A 210 -8.91 -17.47 4.54
N PHE A 211 -9.78 -17.52 5.54
CA PHE A 211 -10.38 -16.35 6.15
C PHE A 211 -9.87 -16.18 7.58
N THR A 212 -9.61 -14.93 7.95
CA THR A 212 -9.27 -14.54 9.32
C THR A 212 -9.96 -13.25 9.67
N MET A 213 -9.98 -12.88 10.94
CA MET A 213 -10.52 -11.61 11.43
C MET A 213 -9.36 -10.71 11.86
N GLY A 214 -9.52 -9.41 11.66
CA GLY A 214 -8.47 -8.47 12.06
C GLY A 214 -8.86 -7.00 11.84
N PRO A 215 -7.91 -6.09 12.07
CA PRO A 215 -8.12 -4.68 11.84
C PRO A 215 -8.37 -4.39 10.37
N MET A 216 -9.27 -3.45 10.11
CA MET A 216 -9.61 -2.94 8.79
C MET A 216 -9.41 -1.44 8.76
N ASP A 217 -9.25 -0.89 7.58
CA ASP A 217 -9.19 0.55 7.40
C ASP A 217 -10.49 1.21 7.89
N VAL A 218 -10.37 2.40 8.46
CA VAL A 218 -11.50 3.18 8.97
C VAL A 218 -12.51 3.56 7.88
N LEU A 219 -12.06 3.63 6.63
CA LEU A 219 -12.89 3.95 5.46
C LEU A 219 -13.46 2.71 4.77
N ASP A 220 -13.22 1.51 5.31
CA ASP A 220 -13.82 0.29 4.78
C ASP A 220 -15.30 0.17 5.16
N HIS A 221 -16.16 0.70 4.30
CA HIS A 221 -17.61 0.67 4.48
C HIS A 221 -18.24 -0.73 4.43
N SER A 222 -17.49 -1.78 4.04
CA SER A 222 -17.99 -3.15 3.94
C SER A 222 -17.67 -3.99 5.17
N SER A 223 -16.93 -3.50 6.13
CA SER A 223 -16.56 -4.18 7.36
C SER A 223 -17.77 -4.47 8.25
N ARG A 224 -17.72 -5.60 8.99
CA ARG A 224 -18.80 -6.00 9.91
C ARG A 224 -18.99 -5.04 11.08
N ALA A 225 -17.92 -4.39 11.48
CA ALA A 225 -17.91 -3.38 12.51
C ALA A 225 -16.84 -2.35 12.13
N PHE A 226 -16.94 -1.16 12.70
CA PHE A 226 -15.97 -0.09 12.50
C PHE A 226 -14.56 -0.60 12.83
N THR A 227 -13.64 -0.47 11.89
CA THR A 227 -12.24 -0.90 11.97
C THR A 227 -12.00 -2.39 12.23
N TYR A 228 -13.01 -3.25 12.09
CA TYR A 228 -12.87 -4.68 12.34
C TYR A 228 -13.68 -5.51 11.34
N GLY A 229 -13.01 -6.41 10.63
CA GLY A 229 -13.64 -7.22 9.60
C GLY A 229 -12.88 -8.49 9.25
N SER A 230 -13.36 -9.19 8.23
CA SER A 230 -12.72 -10.40 7.74
C SER A 230 -11.71 -10.10 6.65
N LYS A 231 -10.67 -10.91 6.61
CA LYS A 231 -9.60 -10.91 5.61
C LYS A 231 -9.60 -12.22 4.86
N MET A 232 -9.19 -12.17 3.60
CA MET A 232 -9.07 -13.35 2.74
C MET A 232 -7.63 -13.48 2.24
N GLY A 233 -7.04 -14.65 2.44
CA GLY A 233 -5.77 -15.03 1.85
C GLY A 233 -5.95 -16.12 0.81
N ILE A 234 -5.33 -15.97 -0.34
CA ILE A 234 -5.36 -16.91 -1.45
C ILE A 234 -3.95 -17.42 -1.71
N ASP A 235 -3.73 -18.72 -1.49
CA ASP A 235 -2.49 -19.41 -1.87
C ASP A 235 -2.55 -19.83 -3.32
N ALA A 236 -2.08 -19.00 -4.22
CA ALA A 236 -2.00 -19.26 -5.66
C ALA A 236 -0.61 -19.78 -6.08
N THR A 237 0.21 -20.19 -5.15
CA THR A 237 1.51 -20.80 -5.44
C THR A 237 1.35 -22.25 -5.93
N ARG A 238 2.41 -22.77 -6.57
CA ARG A 238 2.52 -24.18 -6.88
C ARG A 238 2.33 -25.03 -5.60
N LYS A 239 1.63 -26.13 -5.73
CA LYS A 239 1.34 -27.04 -4.61
C LYS A 239 2.33 -28.20 -4.55
N PHE A 240 2.70 -28.54 -3.31
CA PHE A 240 3.41 -29.77 -3.00
C PHE A 240 2.42 -30.93 -2.79
N PRO A 241 2.86 -32.20 -2.89
CA PRO A 241 2.00 -33.35 -2.63
C PRO A 241 1.32 -33.30 -1.26
N GLU A 242 2.01 -32.80 -0.25
CA GLU A 242 1.51 -32.65 1.13
C GLU A 242 0.39 -31.60 1.25
N GLU A 243 0.23 -30.74 0.24
CA GLU A 243 -0.85 -29.76 0.13
C GLU A 243 -2.07 -30.30 -0.64
N GLY A 244 -2.09 -31.63 -0.89
CA GLY A 244 -3.21 -32.32 -1.55
C GLY A 244 -3.15 -32.28 -3.08
N PHE A 245 -2.00 -32.00 -3.67
CA PHE A 245 -1.83 -32.01 -5.12
C PHE A 245 -0.85 -33.09 -5.55
N THR A 246 -1.36 -34.18 -6.13
CA THR A 246 -0.58 -35.38 -6.46
C THR A 246 -0.28 -35.53 -7.95
N ARG A 247 -0.77 -34.62 -8.79
CA ARG A 247 -0.53 -34.61 -10.24
C ARG A 247 0.71 -33.78 -10.59
N ASP A 248 1.25 -33.98 -11.79
CA ASP A 248 2.31 -33.12 -12.30
C ASP A 248 1.78 -31.68 -12.47
N TRP A 249 2.56 -30.72 -11.98
CA TRP A 249 2.23 -29.31 -12.16
C TRP A 249 2.47 -28.92 -13.64
N PRO A 250 1.48 -28.36 -14.33
CA PRO A 250 1.63 -28.05 -15.75
C PRO A 250 2.67 -26.96 -15.99
N ARG A 251 3.34 -27.03 -17.13
CA ARG A 251 4.25 -25.98 -17.57
C ARG A 251 3.47 -24.85 -18.22
N LYS A 252 3.91 -23.61 -18.00
CA LYS A 252 3.43 -22.43 -18.76
C LYS A 252 3.80 -22.64 -20.24
N ILE A 253 2.90 -22.25 -21.15
CA ILE A 253 3.19 -22.27 -22.59
C ILE A 253 4.17 -21.15 -22.89
N GLU A 254 5.35 -21.52 -23.33
CA GLU A 254 6.42 -20.59 -23.67
C GLU A 254 7.13 -21.05 -24.94
N MET A 255 7.55 -20.08 -25.74
CA MET A 255 8.41 -20.35 -26.91
C MET A 255 9.83 -20.64 -26.41
N ASP A 256 10.47 -21.66 -26.99
CA ASP A 256 11.87 -21.97 -26.69
C ASP A 256 12.81 -20.81 -27.10
N ALA A 257 13.96 -20.72 -26.42
CA ALA A 257 14.92 -19.63 -26.59
C ALA A 257 15.42 -19.53 -28.04
N ALA A 258 15.71 -20.66 -28.66
CA ALA A 258 16.22 -20.68 -30.05
C ALA A 258 15.19 -20.14 -31.05
N THR A 259 13.91 -20.45 -30.83
CA THR A 259 12.82 -19.89 -31.64
C THR A 259 12.65 -18.40 -31.43
N ARG A 260 12.75 -17.91 -30.18
CA ARG A 260 12.72 -16.47 -29.87
C ARG A 260 13.86 -15.74 -30.58
N GLU A 261 15.10 -16.18 -30.39
CA GLU A 261 16.27 -15.57 -31.02
C GLU A 261 16.15 -15.52 -32.55
N ARG A 262 15.63 -16.58 -33.15
CA ARG A 262 15.41 -16.61 -34.59
C ARG A 262 14.36 -15.59 -35.03
N VAL A 263 13.25 -15.47 -34.31
CA VAL A 263 12.19 -14.50 -34.64
C VAL A 263 12.69 -13.08 -34.40
N ASP A 264 13.39 -12.82 -33.28
CA ASP A 264 13.97 -11.51 -33.00
C ASP A 264 14.97 -11.06 -34.04
N ALA A 265 15.79 -11.99 -34.58
CA ALA A 265 16.71 -11.70 -35.67
C ALA A 265 16.00 -11.35 -37.00
N MET A 266 14.80 -11.87 -37.20
CA MET A 266 13.99 -11.62 -38.42
C MET A 266 13.07 -10.39 -38.25
N TRP A 267 12.97 -9.79 -37.05
CA TRP A 267 11.98 -8.76 -36.75
C TRP A 267 12.04 -7.57 -37.72
N SER A 268 13.25 -7.09 -37.99
CA SER A 268 13.46 -6.01 -38.96
C SER A 268 13.08 -6.36 -40.41
N GLU A 269 13.19 -7.64 -40.79
CA GLU A 269 12.83 -8.12 -42.13
C GLU A 269 11.31 -8.25 -42.30
N LEU A 270 10.59 -8.45 -41.16
CA LEU A 270 9.13 -8.55 -41.14
C LEU A 270 8.44 -7.19 -41.18
N GLY A 271 9.19 -6.09 -41.08
CA GLY A 271 8.66 -4.73 -41.09
C GLY A 271 7.84 -4.36 -39.86
N LEU A 272 8.09 -5.00 -38.75
CA LEU A 272 7.41 -4.81 -37.46
C LEU A 272 8.28 -4.00 -36.49
#